data_05ccd7459db7c33e9d7109d7c059dbcd
#
_entry.id   05ccd7459db7c33e9d7109d7c059dbcd
#
_cell.length_a   1.000
_cell.length_b   1.000
_cell.length_c   1.000
_cell.angle_alpha   90.00
_cell.angle_beta   90.00
_cell.angle_gamma   90.00
#
_symmetry.space_group_name_H-M   'P 1'
#
loop_
_entity.id
_entity.type
_entity.pdbx_description
1 polymer ?
#
loop_
_entity_poly.entity_id
_entity_poly.type
_entity_poly.pdbx_seq_one_letter_code
_entity_poly.pdbx_strand_id
1 'polypeptide(L)'
;IKDNTKAVYIETLGNPNSEVVDIEALAEIAHKHKIPLVIDNTFGTPYLIRPIEYGADIVVHSATKFIGGHGTTIGGVIIDGGKFDWAASGKFPQLTEPNPSYHGVSFAAAAGPAAFVTRIRAILLRDTGATLSPIHAFIFLQGLETLSLRVERHVENALKVVEFLEKQPLVEKAVSYTHL
;
A
#
# COMPACT_ATOMS: atom_id res chain seq x y z
N ILE A 1 9.24 -14.21 12.45
CA ILE A 1 8.09 -14.83 11.76
C ILE A 1 7.80 -16.13 12.45
N LYS A 2 6.54 -16.39 12.79
CA LYS A 2 6.01 -17.60 13.44
C LYS A 2 5.15 -18.38 12.44
N ASP A 3 4.78 -19.63 12.77
CA ASP A 3 3.96 -20.48 11.87
C ASP A 3 2.59 -19.87 11.54
N ASN A 4 2.01 -19.14 12.49
CA ASN A 4 0.72 -18.45 12.32
C ASN A 4 0.85 -17.07 11.67
N THR A 5 2.06 -16.60 11.33
CA THR A 5 2.26 -15.33 10.60
C THR A 5 1.69 -15.46 9.20
N LYS A 6 0.85 -14.51 8.79
CA LYS A 6 0.13 -14.51 7.51
C LYS A 6 0.66 -13.48 6.51
N ALA A 7 1.26 -12.39 6.98
CA ALA A 7 1.81 -11.34 6.12
C ALA A 7 2.87 -10.55 6.88
N VAL A 8 3.73 -9.87 6.15
CA VAL A 8 4.48 -8.72 6.63
C VAL A 8 3.74 -7.48 6.15
N TYR A 9 3.42 -6.57 7.05
CA TYR A 9 2.77 -5.30 6.74
C TYR A 9 3.62 -4.16 7.27
N ILE A 10 3.99 -3.22 6.41
CA ILE A 10 4.85 -2.09 6.77
C ILE A 10 4.56 -0.87 5.89
N GLU A 11 4.89 0.31 6.36
CA GLU A 11 4.84 1.55 5.58
C GLU A 11 6.14 1.76 4.80
N THR A 12 6.07 2.32 3.59
CA THR A 12 7.25 2.73 2.81
C THR A 12 8.09 3.75 3.57
N LEU A 13 7.40 4.71 4.19
CA LEU A 13 7.95 5.73 5.08
C LEU A 13 7.19 5.64 6.40
N GLY A 14 7.87 5.25 7.46
CA GLY A 14 7.27 5.05 8.77
C GLY A 14 6.76 6.36 9.40
N ASN A 15 5.56 6.32 9.96
CA ASN A 15 4.98 7.44 10.71
C ASN A 15 5.00 7.13 12.21
N PRO A 16 5.61 7.94 13.09
CA PRO A 16 6.11 9.31 12.84
C PRO A 16 7.61 9.43 12.52
N ASN A 17 8.39 8.37 12.63
CA ASN A 17 9.85 8.45 12.58
C ASN A 17 10.42 8.63 11.18
N SER A 18 9.57 8.50 10.16
CA SER A 18 9.92 8.63 8.74
C SER A 18 11.05 7.69 8.30
N GLU A 19 11.19 6.52 8.91
CA GLU A 19 12.17 5.52 8.51
C GLU A 19 11.83 4.96 7.12
N VAL A 20 12.84 4.86 6.27
CA VAL A 20 12.72 4.22 4.96
C VAL A 20 13.07 2.75 5.08
N VAL A 21 12.24 1.90 4.51
CA VAL A 21 12.42 0.45 4.59
C VAL A 21 13.07 -0.10 3.32
N ASP A 22 13.91 -1.12 3.49
CA ASP A 22 14.43 -1.93 2.39
C ASP A 22 13.35 -2.94 1.96
N ILE A 23 12.60 -2.56 0.91
CA ILE A 23 11.46 -3.35 0.43
C ILE A 23 11.93 -4.70 -0.14
N GLU A 24 13.05 -4.72 -0.88
CA GLU A 24 13.57 -5.94 -1.51
C GLU A 24 13.99 -6.96 -0.44
N ALA A 25 14.74 -6.53 0.56
CA ALA A 25 15.13 -7.40 1.66
C ALA A 25 13.93 -7.94 2.44
N LEU A 26 12.91 -7.11 2.67
CA LEU A 26 11.67 -7.54 3.34
C LEU A 26 10.85 -8.52 2.48
N ALA A 27 10.80 -8.31 1.16
CA ALA A 27 10.15 -9.21 0.22
C ALA A 27 10.83 -10.58 0.22
N GLU A 28 12.17 -10.63 0.15
CA GLU A 28 12.92 -11.88 0.24
C GLU A 28 12.62 -12.67 1.51
N ILE A 29 12.58 -11.96 2.66
CA ILE A 29 12.26 -12.58 3.96
C ILE A 29 10.82 -13.10 3.97
N ALA A 30 9.84 -12.31 3.52
CA ALA A 30 8.45 -12.70 3.48
C ALA A 30 8.23 -13.92 2.58
N HIS A 31 8.78 -13.89 1.36
CA HIS A 31 8.64 -14.96 0.38
C HIS A 31 9.32 -16.26 0.81
N LYS A 32 10.48 -16.18 1.48
CA LYS A 32 11.13 -17.35 2.09
C LYS A 32 10.21 -18.07 3.09
N HIS A 33 9.34 -17.34 3.77
CA HIS A 33 8.34 -17.88 4.69
C HIS A 33 6.98 -18.13 4.04
N LYS A 34 6.86 -18.00 2.72
CA LYS A 34 5.63 -18.19 1.94
C LYS A 34 4.48 -17.31 2.43
N ILE A 35 4.78 -16.07 2.79
CA ILE A 35 3.79 -15.06 3.17
C ILE A 35 3.97 -13.81 2.30
N PRO A 36 2.89 -13.07 1.99
CA PRO A 36 2.98 -11.86 1.18
C PRO A 36 3.58 -10.70 1.97
N LEU A 37 4.26 -9.80 1.23
CA LEU A 37 4.64 -8.48 1.69
C LEU A 37 3.57 -7.48 1.27
N VAL A 38 3.00 -6.79 2.25
CA VAL A 38 2.00 -5.72 2.06
C VAL A 38 2.63 -4.40 2.45
N ILE A 39 2.63 -3.44 1.54
CA ILE A 39 3.22 -2.11 1.76
C ILE A 39 2.13 -1.04 1.77
N ASP A 40 2.05 -0.27 2.85
CA ASP A 40 1.33 0.99 2.85
C ASP A 40 2.22 2.07 2.24
N ASN A 41 1.87 2.48 1.02
CA ASN A 41 2.63 3.46 0.26
C ASN A 41 1.96 4.84 0.25
N THR A 42 1.22 5.16 1.29
CA THR A 42 0.49 6.43 1.40
C THR A 42 1.43 7.64 1.31
N PHE A 43 2.55 7.62 2.03
CA PHE A 43 3.53 8.71 2.01
C PHE A 43 4.42 8.69 0.77
N GLY A 44 4.88 7.51 0.34
CA GLY A 44 5.70 7.37 -0.87
C GLY A 44 4.94 7.79 -2.13
N THR A 45 3.63 7.61 -2.15
CA THR A 45 2.76 7.81 -3.31
C THR A 45 3.16 6.96 -4.53
N PRO A 46 2.31 6.73 -5.50
CA PRO A 46 2.71 6.02 -6.73
C PRO A 46 3.66 6.84 -7.62
N TYR A 47 3.90 8.11 -7.27
CA TYR A 47 4.83 8.97 -7.99
C TYR A 47 6.28 8.78 -7.55
N LEU A 48 6.56 8.77 -6.24
CA LEU A 48 7.94 8.64 -5.74
C LEU A 48 8.44 7.20 -5.82
N ILE A 49 7.58 6.23 -5.49
CA ILE A 49 7.97 4.82 -5.47
C ILE A 49 6.78 3.91 -5.77
N ARG A 50 7.04 2.82 -6.48
CA ARG A 50 6.08 1.77 -6.80
C ARG A 50 6.56 0.45 -6.18
N PRO A 51 6.16 0.12 -4.94
CA PRO A 51 6.71 -1.02 -4.19
C PRO A 51 6.55 -2.38 -4.88
N ILE A 52 5.57 -2.54 -5.78
CA ILE A 52 5.41 -3.76 -6.60
C ILE A 52 6.65 -4.04 -7.47
N GLU A 53 7.37 -3.01 -7.89
CA GLU A 53 8.59 -3.14 -8.69
C GLU A 53 9.77 -3.64 -7.86
N TYR A 54 9.68 -3.52 -6.53
CA TYR A 54 10.67 -3.94 -5.54
C TYR A 54 10.27 -5.19 -4.77
N GLY A 55 9.28 -5.95 -5.26
CA GLY A 55 8.91 -7.24 -4.69
C GLY A 55 7.74 -7.23 -3.72
N ALA A 56 7.10 -6.10 -3.45
CA ALA A 56 5.84 -6.10 -2.70
C ALA A 56 4.75 -6.83 -3.49
N ASP A 57 3.94 -7.62 -2.79
CA ASP A 57 2.83 -8.36 -3.40
C ASP A 57 1.56 -7.53 -3.47
N ILE A 58 1.33 -6.76 -2.40
CA ILE A 58 0.14 -5.91 -2.25
C ILE A 58 0.59 -4.53 -1.81
N VAL A 59 0.02 -3.50 -2.43
CA VAL A 59 0.23 -2.11 -2.02
C VAL A 59 -1.09 -1.48 -1.66
N VAL A 60 -1.12 -0.75 -0.56
CA VAL A 60 -2.28 0.03 -0.14
C VAL A 60 -1.93 1.51 -0.09
N HIS A 61 -2.92 2.35 -0.34
CA HIS A 61 -2.83 3.79 -0.17
C HIS A 61 -4.05 4.31 0.55
N SER A 62 -3.85 5.16 1.54
CA SER A 62 -4.91 6.07 1.96
C SER A 62 -5.05 7.17 0.91
N ALA A 63 -6.03 7.03 0.01
CA ALA A 63 -6.29 8.03 -1.01
C ALA A 63 -6.72 9.39 -0.42
N THR A 64 -7.20 9.37 0.83
CA THR A 64 -7.51 10.55 1.66
C THR A 64 -6.36 11.55 1.73
N LYS A 65 -5.11 11.08 1.68
CA LYS A 65 -3.89 11.88 1.86
C LYS A 65 -3.44 12.52 0.53
N PHE A 66 -2.26 12.16 0.04
CA PHE A 66 -1.66 12.80 -1.14
C PHE A 66 -2.43 12.57 -2.45
N ILE A 67 -3.08 11.41 -2.62
CA ILE A 67 -3.86 11.14 -3.83
C ILE A 67 -4.99 12.16 -3.98
N GLY A 68 -5.84 12.32 -2.97
CA GLY A 68 -6.89 13.34 -2.97
C GLY A 68 -6.37 14.76 -2.81
N GLY A 69 -5.37 14.93 -1.96
CA GLY A 69 -4.59 16.17 -1.79
C GLY A 69 -5.24 17.26 -0.94
N HIS A 70 -6.51 17.12 -0.55
CA HIS A 70 -7.27 18.17 0.14
C HIS A 70 -7.90 17.72 1.46
N GLY A 71 -7.92 16.42 1.75
CA GLY A 71 -8.59 15.87 2.94
C GLY A 71 -10.12 16.03 2.94
N THR A 72 -10.71 16.33 1.79
CA THR A 72 -12.16 16.59 1.65
C THR A 72 -12.97 15.30 1.49
N THR A 73 -12.33 14.18 1.26
CA THR A 73 -12.98 12.87 1.12
C THR A 73 -12.10 11.76 1.68
N ILE A 74 -12.72 10.71 2.17
CA ILE A 74 -12.06 9.55 2.75
C ILE A 74 -12.17 8.37 1.78
N GLY A 75 -11.05 7.68 1.56
CA GLY A 75 -11.01 6.49 0.75
C GLY A 75 -9.63 5.86 0.68
N GLY A 76 -9.56 4.69 0.08
CA GLY A 76 -8.32 3.95 -0.09
C GLY A 76 -8.27 3.19 -1.41
N VAL A 77 -7.08 2.74 -1.74
CA VAL A 77 -6.82 1.91 -2.92
C VAL A 77 -6.02 0.70 -2.48
N ILE A 78 -6.36 -0.46 -3.00
CA ILE A 78 -5.62 -1.72 -2.83
C ILE A 78 -5.15 -2.15 -4.21
N ILE A 79 -3.86 -2.35 -4.37
CA ILE A 79 -3.22 -2.82 -5.61
C ILE A 79 -2.64 -4.20 -5.33
N ASP A 80 -3.06 -5.18 -6.12
CA ASP A 80 -2.52 -6.54 -6.09
C ASP A 80 -1.54 -6.70 -7.26
N GLY A 81 -0.30 -7.07 -6.98
CA GLY A 81 0.72 -7.33 -7.99
C GLY A 81 0.46 -8.58 -8.82
N GLY A 82 -0.45 -9.45 -8.36
CA GLY A 82 -0.85 -10.67 -9.06
C GLY A 82 0.25 -11.73 -9.15
N LYS A 83 1.34 -11.60 -8.37
CA LYS A 83 2.50 -12.50 -8.47
C LYS A 83 2.59 -13.50 -7.34
N PHE A 84 1.93 -13.25 -6.21
CA PHE A 84 2.00 -14.13 -5.04
C PHE A 84 1.22 -15.43 -5.28
N ASP A 85 1.90 -16.57 -5.09
CA ASP A 85 1.28 -17.89 -5.24
C ASP A 85 0.53 -18.29 -3.95
N TRP A 86 -0.76 -17.97 -3.92
CA TRP A 86 -1.65 -18.27 -2.81
C TRP A 86 -1.79 -19.77 -2.53
N ALA A 87 -1.73 -20.60 -3.59
CA ALA A 87 -1.85 -22.05 -3.47
C ALA A 87 -0.57 -22.67 -2.90
N ALA A 88 0.59 -22.31 -3.44
CA ALA A 88 1.88 -22.83 -2.97
C ALA A 88 2.23 -22.37 -1.54
N SER A 89 1.65 -21.25 -1.08
CA SER A 89 1.79 -20.78 0.29
C SER A 89 1.23 -21.78 1.30
N GLY A 90 0.06 -22.38 1.03
CA GLY A 90 -0.63 -23.28 1.94
C GLY A 90 -1.22 -22.61 3.20
N LYS A 91 -1.08 -21.29 3.34
CA LYS A 91 -1.49 -20.53 4.53
C LYS A 91 -2.83 -19.81 4.40
N PHE A 92 -3.46 -19.86 3.21
CA PHE A 92 -4.65 -19.06 2.88
C PHE A 92 -5.83 -19.92 2.40
N PRO A 93 -6.39 -20.81 3.24
CA PRO A 93 -7.51 -21.67 2.84
C PRO A 93 -8.70 -20.87 2.33
N GLN A 94 -8.94 -19.67 2.86
CA GLN A 94 -10.01 -18.78 2.40
C GLN A 94 -9.87 -18.32 0.93
N LEU A 95 -8.73 -18.52 0.30
CA LEU A 95 -8.49 -18.24 -1.13
C LEU A 95 -8.44 -19.54 -1.95
N THR A 96 -7.93 -20.61 -1.37
CA THR A 96 -7.59 -21.86 -2.08
C THR A 96 -8.65 -22.93 -1.96
N GLU A 97 -9.44 -22.94 -0.89
CA GLU A 97 -10.51 -23.91 -0.68
C GLU A 97 -11.86 -23.40 -1.22
N PRO A 98 -12.80 -24.32 -1.51
CA PRO A 98 -14.16 -23.96 -1.90
C PRO A 98 -14.85 -23.11 -0.84
N ASN A 99 -15.34 -21.92 -1.23
CA ASN A 99 -16.00 -21.00 -0.32
C ASN A 99 -17.53 -21.24 -0.31
N PRO A 100 -18.11 -21.74 0.78
CA PRO A 100 -19.54 -22.06 0.81
C PRO A 100 -20.45 -20.83 0.73
N SER A 101 -19.96 -19.65 1.15
CA SER A 101 -20.73 -18.39 1.04
C SER A 101 -20.70 -17.79 -0.37
N TYR A 102 -19.89 -18.37 -1.26
CA TYR A 102 -19.79 -17.94 -2.66
C TYR A 102 -19.81 -19.15 -3.61
N HIS A 103 -20.93 -19.85 -3.62
CA HIS A 103 -21.22 -20.97 -4.53
C HIS A 103 -20.17 -22.10 -4.56
N GLY A 104 -19.38 -22.28 -3.49
CA GLY A 104 -18.32 -23.29 -3.46
C GLY A 104 -17.09 -22.94 -4.33
N VAL A 105 -16.92 -21.68 -4.71
CA VAL A 105 -15.78 -21.27 -5.58
C VAL A 105 -14.49 -21.22 -4.77
N SER A 106 -13.42 -21.79 -5.31
CA SER A 106 -12.04 -21.51 -4.91
C SER A 106 -11.54 -20.29 -5.69
N PHE A 107 -11.24 -19.20 -5.02
CA PHE A 107 -10.82 -17.96 -5.67
C PHE A 107 -9.49 -18.11 -6.40
N ALA A 108 -8.54 -18.87 -5.84
CA ALA A 108 -7.26 -19.14 -6.48
C ALA A 108 -7.45 -19.92 -7.79
N ALA A 109 -8.34 -20.90 -7.80
CA ALA A 109 -8.61 -21.69 -9.01
C ALA A 109 -9.41 -20.90 -10.06
N ALA A 110 -10.37 -20.08 -9.64
CA ALA A 110 -11.26 -19.34 -10.53
C ALA A 110 -10.67 -18.06 -11.09
N ALA A 111 -9.84 -17.36 -10.33
CA ALA A 111 -9.35 -16.03 -10.68
C ALA A 111 -7.81 -15.95 -10.82
N GLY A 112 -7.09 -17.03 -10.49
CA GLY A 112 -5.63 -17.08 -10.62
C GLY A 112 -4.93 -15.88 -9.96
N PRO A 113 -4.17 -15.09 -10.73
CA PRO A 113 -3.45 -13.93 -10.23
C PRO A 113 -4.34 -12.87 -9.55
N ALA A 114 -5.63 -12.81 -9.90
CA ALA A 114 -6.58 -11.86 -9.33
C ALA A 114 -7.37 -12.43 -8.11
N ALA A 115 -6.96 -13.58 -7.57
CA ALA A 115 -7.69 -14.27 -6.50
C ALA A 115 -7.95 -13.38 -5.27
N PHE A 116 -6.96 -12.63 -4.84
CA PHE A 116 -7.04 -11.77 -3.67
C PHE A 116 -8.07 -10.64 -3.85
N VAL A 117 -7.93 -9.85 -4.91
CA VAL A 117 -8.86 -8.74 -5.18
C VAL A 117 -10.26 -9.22 -5.54
N THR A 118 -10.38 -10.39 -6.21
CA THR A 118 -11.68 -11.00 -6.51
C THR A 118 -12.39 -11.39 -5.22
N ARG A 119 -11.69 -12.01 -4.26
CA ARG A 119 -12.28 -12.34 -2.97
C ARG A 119 -12.68 -11.09 -2.18
N ILE A 120 -11.87 -10.03 -2.19
CA ILE A 120 -12.24 -8.76 -1.55
C ILE A 120 -13.58 -8.27 -2.11
N ARG A 121 -13.75 -8.27 -3.44
CA ARG A 121 -14.97 -7.79 -4.09
C ARG A 121 -16.17 -8.74 -3.85
N ALA A 122 -15.94 -10.03 -4.00
CA ALA A 122 -17.01 -11.03 -3.93
C ALA A 122 -17.53 -11.27 -2.50
N ILE A 123 -16.69 -11.10 -1.49
CA ILE A 123 -17.02 -11.35 -0.09
C ILE A 123 -17.05 -10.06 0.71
N LEU A 124 -15.90 -9.41 0.91
CA LEU A 124 -15.81 -8.28 1.82
C LEU A 124 -16.64 -7.08 1.38
N LEU A 125 -16.49 -6.65 0.13
CA LEU A 125 -17.25 -5.54 -0.42
C LEU A 125 -18.76 -5.83 -0.45
N ARG A 126 -19.13 -7.03 -0.88
CA ARG A 126 -20.54 -7.47 -0.90
C ARG A 126 -21.17 -7.48 0.49
N ASP A 127 -20.47 -8.07 1.48
CA ASP A 127 -21.04 -8.33 2.79
C ASP A 127 -21.01 -7.08 3.69
N THR A 128 -20.01 -6.22 3.55
CA THR A 128 -19.89 -4.98 4.33
C THR A 128 -20.51 -3.76 3.66
N GLY A 129 -20.68 -3.80 2.34
CA GLY A 129 -21.17 -2.67 1.56
C GLY A 129 -20.20 -1.47 1.52
N ALA A 130 -18.93 -1.67 1.86
CA ALA A 130 -17.90 -0.62 1.95
C ALA A 130 -17.42 -0.17 0.55
N THR A 131 -18.36 0.25 -0.30
CA THR A 131 -18.06 0.75 -1.64
C THR A 131 -17.79 2.24 -1.64
N LEU A 132 -16.86 2.66 -2.50
CA LEU A 132 -16.53 4.07 -2.67
C LEU A 132 -17.67 4.79 -3.42
N SER A 133 -18.11 5.95 -2.92
CA SER A 133 -19.05 6.81 -3.63
C SER A 133 -18.45 7.27 -4.97
N PRO A 134 -19.23 7.28 -6.06
CA PRO A 134 -18.78 7.83 -7.35
C PRO A 134 -18.26 9.28 -7.27
N ILE A 135 -18.87 10.09 -6.40
CA ILE A 135 -18.40 11.48 -6.17
C ILE A 135 -17.01 11.47 -5.52
N HIS A 136 -16.78 10.62 -4.52
CA HIS A 136 -15.44 10.49 -3.91
C HIS A 136 -14.42 9.96 -4.90
N ALA A 137 -14.79 8.99 -5.75
CA ALA A 137 -13.91 8.49 -6.80
C ALA A 137 -13.53 9.62 -7.78
N PHE A 138 -14.49 10.45 -8.18
CA PHE A 138 -14.23 11.61 -9.03
C PHE A 138 -13.26 12.61 -8.38
N ILE A 139 -13.44 12.94 -7.09
CA ILE A 139 -12.53 13.83 -6.36
C ILE A 139 -11.11 13.24 -6.32
N PHE A 140 -10.96 11.94 -6.09
CA PHE A 140 -9.65 11.31 -6.11
C PHE A 140 -9.00 11.31 -7.49
N LEU A 141 -9.76 11.10 -8.56
CA LEU A 141 -9.26 11.19 -9.93
C LEU A 141 -8.75 12.58 -10.25
N GLN A 142 -9.49 13.63 -9.85
CA GLN A 142 -9.02 15.02 -10.00
C GLN A 142 -7.73 15.28 -9.20
N GLY A 143 -7.66 14.78 -7.95
CA GLY A 143 -6.45 14.89 -7.14
C GLY A 143 -5.25 14.18 -7.79
N LEU A 144 -5.48 13.06 -8.45
CA LEU A 144 -4.45 12.27 -9.11
C LEU A 144 -3.80 13.03 -10.29
N GLU A 145 -4.58 13.83 -11.04
CA GLU A 145 -4.07 14.61 -12.18
C GLU A 145 -2.91 15.54 -11.80
N THR A 146 -2.93 16.08 -10.58
CA THR A 146 -1.89 17.00 -10.08
C THR A 146 -0.93 16.36 -9.08
N LEU A 147 -1.03 15.06 -8.83
CA LEU A 147 -0.25 14.39 -7.79
C LEU A 147 1.25 14.60 -7.97
N SER A 148 1.77 14.38 -9.16
CA SER A 148 3.21 14.52 -9.45
C SER A 148 3.71 15.94 -9.17
N LEU A 149 2.99 16.97 -9.65
CA LEU A 149 3.32 18.37 -9.44
C LEU A 149 3.34 18.74 -7.94
N ARG A 150 2.34 18.25 -7.20
CA ARG A 150 2.24 18.54 -5.76
C ARG A 150 3.33 17.84 -4.96
N VAL A 151 3.58 16.57 -5.23
CA VAL A 151 4.59 15.79 -4.51
C VAL A 151 5.98 16.32 -4.79
N GLU A 152 6.30 16.65 -6.04
CA GLU A 152 7.56 17.28 -6.41
C GLU A 152 7.78 18.59 -5.64
N ARG A 153 6.76 19.44 -5.57
CA ARG A 153 6.82 20.68 -4.82
C ARG A 153 6.95 20.45 -3.30
N HIS A 154 6.28 19.43 -2.76
CA HIS A 154 6.43 19.07 -1.34
C HIS A 154 7.86 18.65 -1.02
N VAL A 155 8.47 17.81 -1.86
CA VAL A 155 9.87 17.39 -1.71
C VAL A 155 10.81 18.59 -1.74
N GLU A 156 10.69 19.45 -2.76
CA GLU A 156 11.50 20.68 -2.89
C GLU A 156 11.37 21.58 -1.66
N ASN A 157 10.15 21.79 -1.18
CA ASN A 157 9.90 22.64 -0.01
C ASN A 157 10.44 22.00 1.28
N ALA A 158 10.31 20.68 1.44
CA ALA A 158 10.81 19.97 2.60
C ALA A 158 12.33 20.09 2.71
N LEU A 159 13.06 19.94 1.60
CA LEU A 159 14.52 20.14 1.57
C LEU A 159 14.90 21.55 2.03
N LYS A 160 14.24 22.58 1.53
CA LYS A 160 14.49 23.97 1.93
C LYS A 160 14.23 24.19 3.43
N VAL A 161 13.19 23.57 3.98
CA VAL A 161 12.88 23.65 5.41
C VAL A 161 13.95 22.94 6.24
N VAL A 162 14.42 21.76 5.81
CA VAL A 162 15.52 21.04 6.48
C VAL A 162 16.77 21.89 6.50
N GLU A 163 17.21 22.43 5.34
CA GLU A 163 18.38 23.30 5.24
C GLU A 163 18.27 24.56 6.12
N PHE A 164 17.09 25.11 6.26
CA PHE A 164 16.83 26.24 7.16
C PHE A 164 16.95 25.82 8.63
N LEU A 165 16.32 24.70 9.02
CA LEU A 165 16.33 24.21 10.39
C LEU A 165 17.72 23.82 10.87
N GLU A 166 18.53 23.15 10.03
CA GLU A 166 19.90 22.76 10.36
C GLU A 166 20.81 23.95 10.72
N LYS A 167 20.47 25.13 10.22
CA LYS A 167 21.21 26.37 10.50
C LYS A 167 20.75 27.08 11.79
N GLN A 168 19.68 26.59 12.45
CA GLN A 168 19.16 27.23 13.64
C GLN A 168 19.90 26.77 14.92
N PRO A 169 20.34 27.68 15.78
CA PRO A 169 21.14 27.33 16.95
C PRO A 169 20.40 26.51 18.02
N LEU A 170 19.07 26.47 17.97
CA LEU A 170 18.22 25.70 18.90
C LEU A 170 17.79 24.33 18.32
N VAL A 171 18.19 24.00 17.10
CA VAL A 171 17.87 22.75 16.46
C VAL A 171 19.11 21.86 16.49
N GLU A 172 19.01 20.73 17.20
CA GLU A 172 20.09 19.77 17.29
C GLU A 172 20.23 18.97 15.99
N LYS A 173 19.09 18.55 15.40
CA LYS A 173 19.05 17.79 14.16
C LYS A 173 17.72 17.99 13.44
N ALA A 174 17.78 18.23 12.14
CA ALA A 174 16.63 18.14 11.26
C ALA A 174 16.70 16.83 10.45
N VAL A 175 15.58 16.12 10.31
CA VAL A 175 15.50 14.84 9.59
C VAL A 175 14.37 14.91 8.57
N SER A 176 14.70 14.58 7.33
CA SER A 176 13.73 14.41 6.24
C SER A 176 14.22 13.31 5.30
N TYR A 177 13.31 12.56 4.69
CA TYR A 177 13.61 11.48 3.74
C TYR A 177 13.51 11.89 2.29
N THR A 178 13.48 13.17 2.03
CA THR A 178 13.40 13.74 0.68
C THR A 178 14.73 13.75 -0.08
N HIS A 179 15.79 13.22 0.51
CA HIS A 179 17.13 13.15 -0.07
C HIS A 179 17.68 11.72 -0.17
N LEU A 180 16.79 10.75 -0.32
CA LEU A 180 17.12 9.36 -0.64
C LEU A 180 17.13 9.17 -2.14
#